data_c874e417f09c05538c77ead2241a2ed2
#
_entry.id   c874e417f09c05538c77ead2241a2ed2
#
_cell.length_a   1.000
_cell.length_b   1.000
_cell.length_c   1.000
_cell.angle_alpha   90.00
_cell.angle_beta   90.00
_cell.angle_gamma   90.00
#
_symmetry.space_group_name_H-M   'P 1'
#
loop_
_entity.id
_entity.type
_entity.pdbx_description
1 polymer ?
#
loop_
_entity_poly.entity_id
_entity_poly.type
_entity_poly.pdbx_seq_one_letter_code
_entity_poly.pdbx_strand_id
1 'polypeptide(L)'
;MEIRVAVPSDEAAILALMRVVAAEIPILIEPDDRWRLVQQMVQNHCAGGGSWVAVGDDGAIAGFLLAEPDQVERFLHDDGAIYLAYAGVAPAARGMGAFRALARRAMDMQLPLTATVKRGNSSDMVGRFQRLGFVITAERLDETALAWRPAA
;
A
#
# COMPACT_ATOMS: atom_id res chain seq x y z
N MET A 1 8.47 -9.69 13.50
CA MET A 1 8.01 -9.33 12.14
C MET A 1 9.07 -8.45 11.49
N GLU A 2 9.53 -8.85 10.33
CA GLU A 2 10.54 -8.12 9.58
C GLU A 2 9.91 -7.35 8.43
N ILE A 3 10.31 -6.09 8.24
CA ILE A 3 9.90 -5.28 7.08
C ILE A 3 11.10 -5.20 6.14
N ARG A 4 10.91 -5.61 4.90
CA ARG A 4 11.95 -5.54 3.87
C ARG A 4 11.38 -5.15 2.52
N VAL A 5 12.25 -4.79 1.60
CA VAL A 5 11.85 -4.46 0.22
C VAL A 5 11.28 -5.72 -0.45
N ALA A 6 10.18 -5.53 -1.18
CA ALA A 6 9.59 -6.60 -2.00
C ALA A 6 10.50 -6.89 -3.20
N VAL A 7 10.64 -8.17 -3.51
CA VAL A 7 11.46 -8.66 -4.63
C VAL A 7 10.59 -9.55 -5.53
N PRO A 8 11.03 -9.84 -6.79
CA PRO A 8 10.21 -10.64 -7.71
C PRO A 8 9.75 -11.99 -7.16
N SER A 9 10.53 -12.64 -6.31
CA SER A 9 10.12 -13.91 -5.70
C SER A 9 8.96 -13.78 -4.71
N ASP A 10 8.55 -12.56 -4.34
CA ASP A 10 7.40 -12.32 -3.46
C ASP A 10 6.07 -12.24 -4.21
N GLU A 11 6.08 -12.18 -5.54
CA GLU A 11 4.88 -11.95 -6.36
C GLU A 11 3.76 -12.94 -6.04
N ALA A 12 4.06 -14.23 -6.00
CA ALA A 12 3.04 -15.25 -5.77
C ALA A 12 2.35 -15.09 -4.41
N ALA A 13 3.12 -14.81 -3.36
CA ALA A 13 2.59 -14.61 -2.01
C ALA A 13 1.77 -13.32 -1.91
N ILE A 14 2.21 -12.24 -2.54
CA ILE A 14 1.46 -10.97 -2.58
C ILE A 14 0.14 -11.17 -3.34
N LEU A 15 0.16 -11.87 -4.47
CA LEU A 15 -1.05 -12.14 -5.24
C LEU A 15 -2.05 -13.00 -4.47
N ALA A 16 -1.56 -14.03 -3.76
CA ALA A 16 -2.42 -14.85 -2.91
C ALA A 16 -3.08 -14.00 -1.81
N LEU A 17 -2.31 -13.14 -1.16
CA LEU A 17 -2.85 -12.26 -0.13
C LEU A 17 -3.80 -11.21 -0.72
N MET A 18 -3.51 -10.70 -1.91
CA MET A 18 -4.39 -9.75 -2.62
C MET A 18 -5.79 -10.34 -2.84
N ARG A 19 -5.88 -11.63 -3.21
CA ARG A 19 -7.18 -12.30 -3.34
C ARG A 19 -7.94 -12.33 -2.02
N VAL A 20 -7.25 -12.53 -0.91
CA VAL A 20 -7.87 -12.60 0.42
C VAL A 20 -8.43 -11.24 0.83
N VAL A 21 -7.70 -10.16 0.56
CA VAL A 21 -8.08 -8.81 1.03
C VAL A 21 -8.85 -7.99 -0.01
N ALA A 22 -9.03 -8.50 -1.22
CA ALA A 22 -9.61 -7.75 -2.34
C ALA A 22 -10.97 -7.11 -2.02
N ALA A 23 -11.83 -7.84 -1.30
CA ALA A 23 -13.16 -7.32 -0.93
C ALA A 23 -13.07 -6.16 0.08
N GLU A 24 -12.06 -6.15 0.93
CA GLU A 24 -11.89 -5.11 1.94
C GLU A 24 -11.36 -3.80 1.36
N ILE A 25 -10.48 -3.90 0.36
CA ILE A 25 -9.89 -2.73 -0.31
C ILE A 25 -10.62 -2.34 -1.58
N PRO A 26 -11.84 -2.78 -1.77
CA PRO A 26 -12.69 -3.00 -2.95
C PRO A 26 -11.94 -3.00 -4.30
N ILE A 27 -10.99 -3.91 -4.44
CA ILE A 27 -10.36 -4.19 -5.73
C ILE A 27 -11.18 -5.22 -6.47
N LEU A 28 -11.48 -4.93 -7.74
CA LEU A 28 -12.12 -5.88 -8.63
C LEU A 28 -11.06 -6.81 -9.22
N ILE A 29 -11.16 -8.10 -8.92
CA ILE A 29 -10.24 -9.11 -9.41
C ILE A 29 -10.88 -10.06 -10.43
N GLU A 30 -12.19 -9.95 -10.63
CA GLU A 30 -12.96 -10.70 -11.62
C GLU A 30 -13.45 -9.72 -12.70
N PRO A 31 -13.58 -10.13 -13.96
CA PRO A 31 -13.19 -11.41 -14.55
C PRO A 31 -11.67 -11.57 -14.77
N ASP A 32 -11.24 -12.65 -15.42
CA ASP A 32 -9.82 -13.04 -15.58
C ASP A 32 -8.93 -11.93 -16.16
N ASP A 33 -9.42 -11.09 -17.06
CA ASP A 33 -8.63 -10.01 -17.63
C ASP A 33 -8.27 -8.94 -16.58
N ARG A 34 -9.15 -8.70 -15.60
CA ARG A 34 -8.83 -7.84 -14.46
C ARG A 34 -7.76 -8.46 -13.58
N TRP A 35 -7.84 -9.77 -13.35
CA TRP A 35 -6.81 -10.46 -12.59
C TRP A 35 -5.45 -10.39 -13.27
N ARG A 36 -5.40 -10.48 -14.59
CA ARG A 36 -4.15 -10.29 -15.35
C ARG A 36 -3.55 -8.90 -15.14
N LEU A 37 -4.39 -7.86 -15.08
CA LEU A 37 -3.93 -6.50 -14.78
C LEU A 37 -3.36 -6.41 -13.36
N VAL A 38 -4.00 -7.04 -12.39
CA VAL A 38 -3.50 -7.10 -11.01
C VAL A 38 -2.15 -7.82 -10.95
N GLN A 39 -2.03 -8.95 -11.64
CA GLN A 39 -0.76 -9.69 -11.74
C GLN A 39 0.34 -8.81 -12.33
N GLN A 40 0.07 -8.09 -13.41
CA GLN A 40 1.04 -7.20 -14.04
C GLN A 40 1.45 -6.06 -13.10
N MET A 41 0.48 -5.49 -12.39
CA MET A 41 0.73 -4.44 -11.42
C MET A 41 1.66 -4.93 -10.29
N VAL A 42 1.36 -6.08 -9.71
CA VAL A 42 2.19 -6.67 -8.64
C VAL A 42 3.60 -6.97 -9.15
N GLN A 43 3.71 -7.53 -10.34
CA GLN A 43 4.99 -7.80 -10.98
C GLN A 43 5.84 -6.53 -11.11
N ASN A 44 5.24 -5.45 -11.59
CA ASN A 44 5.92 -4.17 -11.76
C ASN A 44 6.39 -3.60 -10.42
N HIS A 45 5.57 -3.69 -9.37
CA HIS A 45 5.94 -3.21 -8.05
C HIS A 45 7.09 -4.03 -7.43
N CYS A 46 7.05 -5.35 -7.59
CA CYS A 46 8.13 -6.21 -7.08
C CYS A 46 9.45 -6.00 -7.83
N ALA A 47 9.40 -5.69 -9.12
CA ALA A 47 10.58 -5.39 -9.91
C ALA A 47 11.16 -4.01 -9.62
N GLY A 48 10.33 -3.06 -9.20
CA GLY A 48 10.71 -1.65 -9.06
C GLY A 48 11.56 -1.32 -7.83
N GLY A 49 11.60 -2.18 -6.83
CA GLY A 49 12.43 -1.97 -5.62
C GLY A 49 11.90 -0.93 -4.63
N GLY A 50 10.72 -0.36 -4.88
CA GLY A 50 10.13 0.70 -4.04
C GLY A 50 8.92 0.29 -3.24
N SER A 51 8.67 -1.01 -3.10
CA SER A 51 7.56 -1.58 -2.33
C SER A 51 8.09 -2.46 -1.21
N TRP A 52 7.25 -2.76 -0.21
CA TRP A 52 7.70 -3.48 0.98
C TRP A 52 6.76 -4.63 1.32
N VAL A 53 7.32 -5.62 2.01
CA VAL A 53 6.57 -6.73 2.61
C VAL A 53 6.89 -6.81 4.10
N ALA A 54 5.91 -7.28 4.87
CA ALA A 54 6.07 -7.67 6.26
C ALA A 54 6.14 -9.19 6.30
N VAL A 55 7.22 -9.71 6.86
CA VAL A 55 7.47 -11.16 6.96
C VAL A 55 7.23 -11.57 8.40
N GLY A 56 6.36 -12.54 8.62
CA GLY A 56 6.07 -13.09 9.93
C GLY A 56 7.21 -13.98 10.45
N ASP A 57 7.12 -14.37 11.72
CA ASP A 57 8.12 -15.21 12.37
C ASP A 57 8.24 -16.59 11.72
N ASP A 58 7.17 -17.05 11.04
CA ASP A 58 7.14 -18.29 10.28
C ASP A 58 7.75 -18.17 8.86
N GLY A 59 8.24 -17.00 8.49
CA GLY A 59 8.79 -16.72 7.17
C GLY A 59 7.76 -16.42 6.09
N ALA A 60 6.46 -16.46 6.39
CA ALA A 60 5.40 -16.16 5.43
C ALA A 60 5.17 -14.64 5.34
N ILE A 61 4.73 -14.19 4.16
CA ILE A 61 4.33 -12.79 3.96
C ILE A 61 3.05 -12.52 4.76
N ALA A 62 3.15 -11.63 5.74
CA ALA A 62 2.04 -11.22 6.60
C ALA A 62 1.33 -9.96 6.10
N GLY A 63 1.98 -9.19 5.25
CA GLY A 63 1.42 -7.95 4.69
C GLY A 63 2.30 -7.38 3.59
N PHE A 64 1.74 -6.44 2.86
CA PHE A 64 2.46 -5.73 1.80
C PHE A 64 2.04 -4.26 1.74
N LEU A 65 2.93 -3.44 1.21
CA LEU A 65 2.66 -2.05 0.84
C LEU A 65 3.31 -1.80 -0.52
N LEU A 66 2.47 -1.68 -1.54
CA LEU A 66 2.90 -1.41 -2.91
C LEU A 66 2.90 0.09 -3.14
N ALA A 67 4.04 0.61 -3.52
CA ALA A 67 4.25 2.04 -3.70
C ALA A 67 4.91 2.32 -5.05
N GLU A 68 4.65 3.51 -5.57
CA GLU A 68 5.16 3.95 -6.86
C GLU A 68 5.35 5.47 -6.86
N PRO A 69 6.14 6.04 -7.78
CA PRO A 69 6.23 7.49 -7.92
C PRO A 69 4.84 8.09 -8.16
N ASP A 70 4.50 9.15 -7.42
CA ASP A 70 3.30 9.91 -7.69
C ASP A 70 3.56 10.87 -8.85
N GLN A 71 3.17 10.48 -10.05
CA GLN A 71 3.47 11.22 -11.27
C GLN A 71 2.84 12.60 -11.30
N VAL A 72 1.64 12.74 -10.75
CA VAL A 72 0.93 14.03 -10.72
C VAL A 72 1.62 14.99 -9.76
N GLU A 73 1.89 14.54 -8.54
CA GLU A 73 2.56 15.37 -7.53
C GLU A 73 3.97 15.75 -7.97
N ARG A 74 4.71 14.83 -8.57
CA ARG A 74 6.06 15.10 -9.08
C ARG A 74 6.05 16.13 -10.21
N PHE A 75 5.04 16.04 -11.08
CA PHE A 75 4.88 17.01 -12.16
C PHE A 75 4.57 18.41 -11.62
N LEU A 76 3.68 18.49 -10.62
CA LEU A 76 3.24 19.77 -10.05
C LEU A 76 4.26 20.40 -9.11
N HIS A 77 4.99 19.61 -8.33
CA HIS A 77 5.80 20.11 -7.22
C HIS A 77 7.26 19.67 -7.26
N ASP A 78 7.64 18.72 -8.12
CA ASP A 78 9.00 18.19 -8.26
C ASP A 78 9.62 17.81 -6.91
N ASP A 79 8.85 17.18 -6.04
CA ASP A 79 9.21 16.92 -4.65
C ASP A 79 9.56 15.47 -4.35
N GLY A 80 9.59 14.61 -5.36
CA GLY A 80 9.89 13.18 -5.19
C GLY A 80 8.76 12.37 -4.56
N ALA A 81 7.53 12.87 -4.56
CA ALA A 81 6.39 12.24 -3.91
C ALA A 81 6.19 10.78 -4.35
N ILE A 82 5.82 9.95 -3.38
CA ILE A 82 5.54 8.53 -3.54
C ILE A 82 4.05 8.28 -3.26
N TYR A 83 3.40 7.55 -4.14
CA TYR A 83 2.02 7.12 -3.99
C TYR A 83 1.97 5.72 -3.38
N LEU A 84 1.28 5.60 -2.25
CA LEU A 84 1.03 4.31 -1.58
C LEU A 84 -0.21 3.69 -2.22
N ALA A 85 0.01 2.85 -3.22
CA ALA A 85 -1.06 2.39 -4.11
C ALA A 85 -1.96 1.33 -3.48
N TYR A 86 -1.36 0.31 -2.87
CA TYR A 86 -2.11 -0.80 -2.28
C TYR A 86 -1.42 -1.30 -1.02
N ALA A 87 -2.23 -1.62 -0.01
CA ALA A 87 -1.75 -2.22 1.23
C ALA A 87 -2.71 -3.33 1.66
N GLY A 88 -2.17 -4.40 2.18
CA GLY A 88 -2.97 -5.50 2.71
C GLY A 88 -2.23 -6.21 3.84
N VAL A 89 -2.98 -6.71 4.81
CA VAL A 89 -2.46 -7.48 5.93
C VAL A 89 -3.25 -8.77 6.02
N ALA A 90 -2.54 -9.91 6.14
CA ALA A 90 -3.17 -11.20 6.30
C ALA A 90 -4.08 -11.20 7.54
N PRO A 91 -5.30 -11.76 7.45
CA PRO A 91 -6.23 -11.76 8.59
C PRO A 91 -5.62 -12.28 9.88
N ALA A 92 -4.81 -13.33 9.82
CA ALA A 92 -4.16 -13.92 10.99
C ALA A 92 -3.07 -13.01 11.61
N ALA A 93 -2.59 -12.02 10.88
CA ALA A 93 -1.55 -11.09 11.34
C ALA A 93 -2.12 -9.73 11.77
N ARG A 94 -3.43 -9.55 11.72
CA ARG A 94 -4.05 -8.29 12.12
C ARG A 94 -3.93 -8.05 13.62
N GLY A 95 -3.81 -6.76 13.99
CA GLY A 95 -3.59 -6.39 15.38
C GLY A 95 -2.14 -6.49 15.82
N MET A 96 -1.22 -6.92 14.96
CA MET A 96 0.20 -7.07 15.27
C MET A 96 1.06 -5.89 14.78
N GLY A 97 0.44 -4.85 14.25
CA GLY A 97 1.12 -3.64 13.82
C GLY A 97 1.79 -3.72 12.44
N ALA A 98 1.42 -4.67 11.59
CA ALA A 98 2.04 -4.85 10.27
C ALA A 98 1.86 -3.63 9.37
N PHE A 99 0.64 -3.11 9.24
CA PHE A 99 0.39 -1.92 8.42
C PHE A 99 1.18 -0.71 8.93
N ARG A 100 1.16 -0.48 10.24
CA ARG A 100 1.89 0.62 10.85
C ARG A 100 3.40 0.52 10.57
N ALA A 101 3.96 -0.67 10.70
CA ALA A 101 5.38 -0.91 10.44
C ALA A 101 5.72 -0.68 8.96
N LEU A 102 4.89 -1.14 8.04
CA LEU A 102 5.04 -0.91 6.60
C LEU A 102 4.98 0.58 6.27
N ALA A 103 3.97 1.28 6.78
CA ALA A 103 3.82 2.72 6.54
C ALA A 103 4.99 3.52 7.12
N ARG A 104 5.46 3.19 8.32
CA ARG A 104 6.63 3.85 8.92
C ARG A 104 7.89 3.63 8.08
N ARG A 105 8.04 2.46 7.50
CA ARG A 105 9.15 2.18 6.59
C ARG A 105 9.13 3.10 5.38
N ALA A 106 7.95 3.35 4.81
CA ALA A 106 7.80 4.33 3.74
C ALA A 106 8.11 5.75 4.23
N MET A 107 7.65 6.12 5.42
CA MET A 107 7.91 7.44 6.01
C MET A 107 9.40 7.67 6.28
N ASP A 108 10.16 6.61 6.56
CA ASP A 108 11.61 6.70 6.78
C ASP A 108 12.40 7.21 5.57
N MET A 109 11.81 7.15 4.37
CA MET A 109 12.42 7.72 3.17
C MET A 109 12.47 9.25 3.21
N GLN A 110 11.70 9.89 4.09
CA GLN A 110 11.62 11.34 4.24
C GLN A 110 11.20 12.06 2.94
N LEU A 111 10.33 11.43 2.18
CA LEU A 111 9.72 11.99 0.97
C LEU A 111 8.23 12.22 1.21
N PRO A 112 7.59 13.16 0.50
CA PRO A 112 6.14 13.28 0.55
C PRO A 112 5.46 11.99 0.15
N LEU A 113 4.44 11.59 0.90
CA LEU A 113 3.65 10.39 0.63
C LEU A 113 2.21 10.78 0.35
N THR A 114 1.60 10.13 -0.62
CA THR A 114 0.18 10.28 -0.93
C THR A 114 -0.51 8.93 -0.91
N ALA A 115 -1.79 8.93 -0.64
CA ALA A 115 -2.61 7.73 -0.64
C ALA A 115 -4.05 8.09 -0.98
N THR A 116 -4.78 7.15 -1.56
CA THR A 116 -6.24 7.26 -1.70
C THR A 116 -6.88 6.03 -1.09
N VAL A 117 -7.97 6.25 -0.35
CA VAL A 117 -8.76 5.17 0.25
C VAL A 117 -10.12 5.19 -0.40
N LYS A 118 -10.50 4.09 -1.03
CA LYS A 118 -11.80 3.97 -1.69
C LYS A 118 -12.92 3.91 -0.66
N ARG A 119 -14.03 4.52 -1.00
CA ARG A 119 -15.27 4.37 -0.24
C ARG A 119 -15.69 2.91 -0.30
N GLY A 120 -16.06 2.33 0.82
CA GLY A 120 -16.32 0.90 0.93
C GLY A 120 -15.14 0.09 1.48
N ASN A 121 -13.99 0.73 1.72
CA ASN A 121 -12.91 0.10 2.47
C ASN A 121 -13.38 -0.18 3.89
N SER A 122 -13.34 -1.46 4.31
CA SER A 122 -13.88 -1.89 5.61
C SER A 122 -12.84 -1.95 6.72
N SER A 123 -11.59 -1.57 6.45
CA SER A 123 -10.48 -1.71 7.40
C SER A 123 -10.07 -0.42 8.09
N ASP A 124 -10.91 0.63 8.04
CA ASP A 124 -10.64 1.94 8.65
C ASP A 124 -9.30 2.54 8.21
N MET A 125 -9.00 2.45 6.93
CA MET A 125 -7.71 2.92 6.41
C MET A 125 -7.53 4.42 6.57
N VAL A 126 -8.58 5.22 6.41
CA VAL A 126 -8.49 6.68 6.63
C VAL A 126 -8.04 6.95 8.06
N GLY A 127 -8.69 6.36 9.05
CA GLY A 127 -8.30 6.52 10.46
C GLY A 127 -6.89 6.04 10.74
N ARG A 128 -6.47 4.93 10.13
CA ARG A 128 -5.12 4.40 10.29
C ARG A 128 -4.07 5.36 9.75
N PHE A 129 -4.29 5.93 8.56
CA PHE A 129 -3.40 6.94 8.00
C PHE A 129 -3.35 8.21 8.86
N GLN A 130 -4.51 8.67 9.34
CA GLN A 130 -4.57 9.87 10.19
C GLN A 130 -3.79 9.69 11.49
N ARG A 131 -3.85 8.51 12.10
CA ARG A 131 -3.06 8.20 13.31
C ARG A 131 -1.55 8.22 13.06
N LEU A 132 -1.12 8.04 11.83
CA LEU A 132 0.29 8.16 11.43
C LEU A 132 0.70 9.58 11.08
N GLY A 133 -0.24 10.52 11.07
CA GLY A 133 0.04 11.93 10.76
C GLY A 133 -0.34 12.35 9.35
N PHE A 134 -0.98 11.48 8.57
CA PHE A 134 -1.52 11.87 7.27
C PHE A 134 -2.72 12.79 7.47
N VAL A 135 -2.89 13.74 6.55
CA VAL A 135 -4.03 14.64 6.54
C VAL A 135 -4.87 14.41 5.29
N ILE A 136 -6.18 14.60 5.42
CA ILE A 136 -7.09 14.52 4.27
C ILE A 136 -6.87 15.75 3.40
N THR A 137 -6.59 15.55 2.13
CA THR A 137 -6.38 16.63 1.15
C THR A 137 -7.56 16.83 0.22
N ALA A 138 -8.37 15.79 0.01
CA ALA A 138 -9.59 15.88 -0.79
C ALA A 138 -10.54 14.76 -0.41
N GLU A 139 -11.82 15.04 -0.47
CA GLU A 139 -12.88 14.03 -0.39
C GLU A 139 -13.67 14.07 -1.69
N ARG A 140 -13.73 12.94 -2.36
CA ARG A 140 -14.44 12.75 -3.61
C ARG A 140 -15.62 11.82 -3.40
N LEU A 141 -16.45 11.65 -4.43
CA LEU A 141 -17.63 10.78 -4.34
C LEU A 141 -17.26 9.34 -4.00
N ASP A 142 -16.15 8.84 -4.53
CA ASP A 142 -15.74 7.43 -4.45
C ASP A 142 -14.46 7.19 -3.65
N GLU A 143 -13.75 8.23 -3.22
CA GLU A 143 -12.48 8.07 -2.51
C GLU A 143 -12.12 9.27 -1.64
N THR A 144 -11.24 9.02 -0.66
CA THR A 144 -10.62 10.05 0.18
C THR A 144 -9.13 10.08 -0.14
N ALA A 145 -8.60 11.25 -0.45
CA ALA A 145 -7.18 11.45 -0.70
C ALA A 145 -6.50 11.96 0.57
N LEU A 146 -5.32 11.42 0.87
CA LEU A 146 -4.53 11.78 2.04
C LEU A 146 -3.09 12.05 1.63
N ALA A 147 -2.40 12.86 2.42
CA ALA A 147 -0.99 13.16 2.22
C ALA A 147 -0.25 13.29 3.55
N TRP A 148 1.02 12.96 3.49
CA TRP A 148 1.96 13.15 4.58
C TRP A 148 3.24 13.79 4.05
N ARG A 149 3.81 14.71 4.83
CA ARG A 149 5.11 15.32 4.51
C ARG A 149 6.04 15.17 5.69
N PRO A 150 7.34 14.94 5.44
CA PRO A 150 8.32 14.93 6.52
C PRO A 150 8.40 16.30 7.18
N ALA A 151 8.80 16.31 8.45
CA ALA A 151 9.08 17.55 9.16
C ALA A 151 10.25 18.29 8.48
N ALA A 152 10.12 19.61 8.41
CA ALA A 152 11.14 20.46 7.80
C ALA A 152 12.42 20.52 8.63
#